data_c0dccf01988933d0c5e7b999a46192c2
#
_entry.id   c0dccf01988933d0c5e7b999a46192c2
#
_cell.length_a   1.000
_cell.length_b   1.000
_cell.length_c   1.000
_cell.angle_alpha   90.00
_cell.angle_beta   90.00
_cell.angle_gamma   90.00
#
_symmetry.space_group_name_H-M   'P 1'
#
loop_
_entity.id
_entity.type
_entity.pdbx_description
1 polymer ?
#
loop_
_entity_poly.entity_id
_entity_poly.type
_entity_poly.pdbx_seq_one_letter_code
_entity_poly.pdbx_strand_id
1 'polypeptide(L)'
;MVPPCLAQRVPGPKGVAVGEESPYLASMPIWLGPILFVLTIAAMEGVAYVAHRWIMHGPGWFLHASHHSPRTGNWELNDLYAVIFAVPSFVLLLGGVQLGWWPGFAWIGAGIAAYGAIYFGFHDVIVHKRLPHRYVARSRYMKRIVQAHRLHHAVESKHGTVSFGFLWAPRAELLKRQLKNGPGLIRVNMDSD
;
A
#
# COMPACT_ATOMS: atom_id res chain seq x y z
N MET A 1 -17.18 9.87 79.44
CA MET A 1 -15.90 9.94 78.73
C MET A 1 -16.01 9.07 77.53
N VAL A 2 -16.08 9.68 76.33
CA VAL A 2 -16.14 8.97 75.03
C VAL A 2 -14.71 9.03 74.44
N PRO A 3 -14.12 7.90 73.99
CA PRO A 3 -12.76 7.92 73.43
C PRO A 3 -12.77 8.57 72.04
N PRO A 4 -11.67 9.25 71.66
CA PRO A 4 -11.58 9.93 70.37
C PRO A 4 -11.47 8.91 69.20
N CYS A 5 -12.30 9.12 68.21
CA CYS A 5 -12.34 8.40 66.96
C CYS A 5 -11.02 8.61 66.16
N LEU A 6 -10.23 7.56 65.98
CA LEU A 6 -9.03 7.57 65.13
C LEU A 6 -9.50 7.68 63.68
N ALA A 7 -9.31 8.88 63.09
CA ALA A 7 -9.48 9.07 61.66
C ALA A 7 -8.42 8.27 60.87
N GLN A 8 -8.81 7.17 60.27
CA GLN A 8 -7.96 6.44 59.30
C GLN A 8 -7.78 7.34 58.07
N ARG A 9 -6.53 7.72 57.80
CA ARG A 9 -6.16 8.38 56.53
C ARG A 9 -6.31 7.35 55.42
N VAL A 10 -7.28 7.60 54.53
CA VAL A 10 -7.39 6.92 53.26
C VAL A 10 -6.20 7.35 52.39
N PRO A 11 -5.34 6.43 51.89
CA PRO A 11 -4.29 6.82 50.99
C PRO A 11 -4.92 7.36 49.70
N GLY A 12 -4.55 8.61 49.35
CA GLY A 12 -4.95 9.22 48.09
C GLY A 12 -4.49 8.38 46.89
N PRO A 13 -5.17 8.51 45.73
CA PRO A 13 -4.77 7.79 44.53
C PRO A 13 -3.32 8.18 44.21
N LYS A 14 -2.44 7.16 44.11
CA LYS A 14 -1.07 7.34 43.66
C LYS A 14 -1.13 8.06 42.33
N GLY A 15 -0.55 9.24 42.23
CA GLY A 15 -0.49 10.01 41.01
C GLY A 15 0.07 9.11 39.89
N VAL A 16 -0.66 9.07 38.79
CA VAL A 16 -0.14 8.47 37.56
C VAL A 16 1.11 9.28 37.21
N ALA A 17 2.28 8.67 37.30
CA ALA A 17 3.52 9.30 36.89
C ALA A 17 3.44 9.54 35.38
N VAL A 18 3.15 10.80 35.03
CA VAL A 18 3.24 11.28 33.66
C VAL A 18 4.73 11.38 33.36
N GLY A 19 5.28 10.41 32.61
CA GLY A 19 6.64 10.53 32.13
C GLY A 19 7.52 9.27 32.18
N GLU A 20 7.03 8.08 32.51
CA GLU A 20 7.81 6.88 32.22
C GLU A 20 7.74 6.61 30.72
N GLU A 21 8.80 7.00 29.99
CA GLU A 21 9.02 6.53 28.61
C GLU A 21 8.92 5.02 28.64
N SER A 22 8.04 4.47 27.81
CA SER A 22 7.86 3.03 27.69
C SER A 22 9.24 2.37 27.49
N PRO A 23 9.67 1.43 28.35
CA PRO A 23 10.98 0.79 28.24
C PRO A 23 11.18 0.11 26.87
N TYR A 24 10.13 -0.14 26.12
CA TYR A 24 10.16 -0.67 24.78
C TYR A 24 10.61 0.34 23.72
N LEU A 25 10.30 1.65 23.87
CA LEU A 25 10.79 2.69 22.98
C LEU A 25 12.29 2.97 23.16
N ALA A 26 12.81 2.79 24.40
CA ALA A 26 14.23 2.96 24.70
C ALA A 26 15.13 1.81 24.15
N SER A 27 14.57 0.70 23.68
CA SER A 27 15.36 -0.47 23.25
C SER A 27 15.75 -0.48 21.77
N MET A 28 15.20 0.44 20.94
CA MET A 28 15.49 0.47 19.51
C MET A 28 16.39 1.66 19.14
N PRO A 29 17.54 1.43 18.47
CA PRO A 29 18.36 2.53 17.97
C PRO A 29 17.57 3.48 17.09
N ILE A 30 17.71 4.80 17.30
CA ILE A 30 16.91 5.83 16.60
C ILE A 30 17.02 5.75 15.07
N TRP A 31 18.17 5.30 14.56
CA TRP A 31 18.41 5.15 13.12
C TRP A 31 17.71 3.93 12.50
N LEU A 32 17.36 2.90 13.31
CA LEU A 32 16.76 1.66 12.81
C LEU A 32 15.35 1.86 12.28
N GLY A 33 14.55 2.71 12.93
CA GLY A 33 13.19 3.02 12.49
C GLY A 33 13.11 3.56 11.06
N PRO A 34 13.79 4.67 10.74
CA PRO A 34 13.84 5.19 9.37
C PRO A 34 14.36 4.18 8.34
N ILE A 35 15.32 3.33 8.70
CA ILE A 35 15.80 2.26 7.82
C ILE A 35 14.69 1.24 7.55
N LEU A 36 14.02 0.75 8.59
CA LEU A 36 12.88 -0.17 8.43
C LEU A 36 11.78 0.42 7.56
N PHE A 37 11.46 1.70 7.76
CA PHE A 37 10.47 2.41 6.94
C PHE A 37 10.84 2.40 5.46
N VAL A 38 12.05 2.83 5.11
CA VAL A 38 12.51 2.89 3.71
C VAL A 38 12.61 1.49 3.09
N LEU A 39 13.17 0.52 3.82
CA LEU A 39 13.26 -0.87 3.35
C LEU A 39 11.88 -1.49 3.15
N THR A 40 10.90 -1.16 4.00
CA THR A 40 9.52 -1.64 3.84
C THR A 40 8.89 -1.06 2.57
N ILE A 41 9.04 0.24 2.30
CA ILE A 41 8.55 0.84 1.04
C ILE A 41 9.16 0.11 -0.17
N ALA A 42 10.46 -0.14 -0.16
CA ALA A 42 11.13 -0.85 -1.26
C ALA A 42 10.65 -2.30 -1.39
N ALA A 43 10.48 -3.03 -0.28
CA ALA A 43 9.98 -4.40 -0.27
C ALA A 43 8.53 -4.50 -0.74
N MET A 44 7.70 -3.49 -0.45
CA MET A 44 6.30 -3.46 -0.87
C MET A 44 6.13 -3.43 -2.39
N GLU A 45 7.09 -2.90 -3.17
CA GLU A 45 7.05 -3.02 -4.63
C GLU A 45 7.12 -4.50 -5.07
N GLY A 46 7.99 -5.30 -4.42
CA GLY A 46 8.05 -6.75 -4.63
C GLY A 46 6.77 -7.46 -4.22
N VAL A 47 6.22 -7.10 -3.04
CA VAL A 47 4.94 -7.65 -2.56
C VAL A 47 3.80 -7.31 -3.51
N ALA A 48 3.72 -6.07 -3.96
CA ALA A 48 2.70 -5.62 -4.92
C ALA A 48 2.84 -6.36 -6.26
N TYR A 49 4.06 -6.53 -6.78
CA TYR A 49 4.32 -7.31 -7.99
C TYR A 49 3.84 -8.77 -7.85
N VAL A 50 4.19 -9.43 -6.74
CA VAL A 50 3.81 -10.82 -6.45
C VAL A 50 2.28 -10.94 -6.33
N ALA A 51 1.67 -10.07 -5.53
CA ALA A 51 0.23 -10.06 -5.34
C ALA A 51 -0.51 -9.79 -6.66
N HIS A 52 -0.07 -8.81 -7.45
CA HIS A 52 -0.68 -8.46 -8.71
C HIS A 52 -0.59 -9.62 -9.71
N ARG A 53 0.59 -10.20 -9.88
CA ARG A 53 0.83 -11.25 -10.88
C ARG A 53 0.15 -12.58 -10.53
N TRP A 54 0.24 -13.02 -9.28
CA TRP A 54 -0.18 -14.39 -8.92
C TRP A 54 -1.46 -14.45 -8.10
N ILE A 55 -1.83 -13.40 -7.40
CA ILE A 55 -3.08 -13.35 -6.64
C ILE A 55 -4.16 -12.65 -7.45
N MET A 56 -3.95 -11.40 -7.86
CA MET A 56 -4.96 -10.62 -8.60
C MET A 56 -5.22 -11.20 -9.99
N HIS A 57 -4.18 -11.55 -10.74
CA HIS A 57 -4.27 -12.31 -12.01
C HIS A 57 -4.31 -13.82 -11.80
N GLY A 58 -4.56 -14.28 -10.59
CA GLY A 58 -4.70 -15.68 -10.18
C GLY A 58 -6.09 -15.95 -9.60
N PRO A 59 -6.16 -16.52 -8.38
CA PRO A 59 -7.43 -16.82 -7.71
C PRO A 59 -8.25 -15.58 -7.37
N GLY A 60 -7.63 -14.41 -7.18
CA GLY A 60 -8.29 -13.14 -6.88
C GLY A 60 -8.84 -12.39 -8.10
N TRP A 61 -8.78 -12.98 -9.30
CA TRP A 61 -9.23 -12.32 -10.53
C TRP A 61 -10.68 -11.81 -10.44
N PHE A 62 -11.55 -12.49 -9.72
CA PHE A 62 -12.94 -12.08 -9.53
C PHE A 62 -13.10 -10.69 -8.90
N LEU A 63 -12.12 -10.24 -8.09
CA LEU A 63 -12.05 -8.86 -7.58
C LEU A 63 -11.38 -7.91 -8.57
N HIS A 64 -10.38 -8.39 -9.32
CA HIS A 64 -9.52 -7.58 -10.16
C HIS A 64 -10.07 -7.37 -11.59
N ALA A 65 -10.95 -8.25 -12.06
CA ALA A 65 -11.51 -8.21 -13.41
C ALA A 65 -12.22 -6.88 -13.73
N SER A 66 -12.92 -6.29 -12.76
CA SER A 66 -13.60 -4.99 -12.92
C SER A 66 -12.62 -3.86 -13.24
N HIS A 67 -11.38 -3.98 -12.77
CA HIS A 67 -10.32 -3.00 -13.00
C HIS A 67 -9.76 -3.04 -14.42
N HIS A 68 -9.84 -4.18 -15.11
CA HIS A 68 -9.48 -4.34 -16.51
C HIS A 68 -10.60 -4.00 -17.51
N SER A 69 -11.80 -3.70 -17.01
CA SER A 69 -12.97 -3.33 -17.81
C SER A 69 -13.18 -1.81 -17.80
N PRO A 70 -13.95 -1.26 -18.76
CA PRO A 70 -14.36 0.13 -18.72
C PRO A 70 -15.09 0.47 -17.41
N ARG A 71 -14.67 1.53 -16.78
CA ARG A 71 -15.17 1.93 -15.48
C ARG A 71 -16.63 2.39 -15.56
N THR A 72 -17.50 1.84 -14.72
CA THR A 72 -18.93 2.15 -14.67
C THR A 72 -19.37 2.96 -13.45
N GLY A 73 -18.47 3.22 -12.48
CA GLY A 73 -18.80 3.93 -11.24
C GLY A 73 -17.58 4.46 -10.49
N ASN A 74 -17.80 4.93 -9.27
CA ASN A 74 -16.72 5.44 -8.41
C ASN A 74 -15.99 4.34 -7.64
N TRP A 75 -16.63 3.19 -7.47
CA TRP A 75 -16.11 2.04 -6.72
C TRP A 75 -15.98 0.82 -7.62
N GLU A 76 -14.90 0.08 -7.43
CA GLU A 76 -14.62 -1.18 -8.10
C GLU A 76 -14.37 -2.27 -7.04
N LEU A 77 -14.63 -3.53 -7.38
CA LEU A 77 -14.27 -4.66 -6.50
C LEU A 77 -12.77 -4.70 -6.22
N ASN A 78 -11.97 -4.21 -7.14
CA ASN A 78 -10.53 -4.05 -6.98
C ASN A 78 -10.12 -3.19 -5.77
N ASP A 79 -10.99 -2.26 -5.34
CA ASP A 79 -10.71 -1.38 -4.19
C ASP A 79 -10.61 -2.18 -2.88
N LEU A 80 -11.16 -3.39 -2.82
CA LEU A 80 -10.99 -4.28 -1.67
C LEU A 80 -9.52 -4.67 -1.43
N TYR A 81 -8.68 -4.68 -2.46
CA TYR A 81 -7.25 -4.91 -2.26
C TYR A 81 -6.59 -3.80 -1.44
N ALA A 82 -7.05 -2.55 -1.56
CA ALA A 82 -6.56 -1.47 -0.70
C ALA A 82 -6.86 -1.76 0.78
N VAL A 83 -8.05 -2.29 1.09
CA VAL A 83 -8.42 -2.71 2.45
C VAL A 83 -7.55 -3.88 2.93
N ILE A 84 -7.36 -4.92 2.07
CA ILE A 84 -6.54 -6.10 2.38
C ILE A 84 -5.11 -5.68 2.76
N PHE A 85 -4.51 -4.70 2.08
CA PHE A 85 -3.18 -4.20 2.40
C PHE A 85 -3.17 -3.17 3.55
N ALA A 86 -4.26 -2.43 3.78
CA ALA A 86 -4.35 -1.50 4.89
C ALA A 86 -4.45 -2.21 6.25
N VAL A 87 -5.11 -3.37 6.32
CA VAL A 87 -5.28 -4.12 7.59
C VAL A 87 -3.94 -4.48 8.23
N PRO A 88 -2.97 -5.15 7.59
CA PRO A 88 -1.68 -5.46 8.20
C PRO A 88 -0.91 -4.19 8.58
N SER A 89 -0.98 -3.12 7.80
CA SER A 89 -0.40 -1.83 8.14
C SER A 89 -0.96 -1.29 9.46
N PHE A 90 -2.29 -1.27 9.59
CA PHE A 90 -2.97 -0.79 10.80
C PHE A 90 -2.64 -1.66 12.03
N VAL A 91 -2.65 -2.99 11.88
CA VAL A 91 -2.31 -3.93 12.97
C VAL A 91 -0.88 -3.71 13.48
N LEU A 92 0.08 -3.55 12.56
CA LEU A 92 1.48 -3.30 12.92
C LEU A 92 1.68 -1.93 13.57
N LEU A 93 0.99 -0.88 13.08
CA LEU A 93 1.00 0.44 13.70
C LEU A 93 0.43 0.39 15.11
N LEU A 94 -0.76 -0.19 15.28
CA LEU A 94 -1.41 -0.33 16.57
C LEU A 94 -0.55 -1.14 17.55
N GLY A 95 0.00 -2.26 17.09
CA GLY A 95 0.86 -3.13 17.89
C GLY A 95 2.12 -2.43 18.37
N GLY A 96 2.82 -1.76 17.46
CA GLY A 96 4.08 -1.08 17.78
C GLY A 96 3.93 0.22 18.56
N VAL A 97 2.78 0.90 18.46
CA VAL A 97 2.55 2.19 19.16
C VAL A 97 1.78 2.01 20.46
N GLN A 98 0.74 1.16 20.49
CA GLN A 98 -0.22 1.10 21.60
C GLN A 98 -0.15 -0.20 22.41
N LEU A 99 0.13 -1.34 21.76
CA LEU A 99 0.03 -2.64 22.41
C LEU A 99 1.36 -3.14 23.00
N GLY A 100 2.41 -2.31 23.02
CA GLY A 100 3.70 -2.67 23.59
C GLY A 100 4.48 -3.73 22.79
N TRP A 101 4.17 -3.91 21.50
CA TRP A 101 4.98 -4.76 20.64
C TRP A 101 6.31 -4.09 20.32
N TRP A 102 7.22 -4.82 19.67
CA TRP A 102 8.48 -4.23 19.25
C TRP A 102 8.24 -2.97 18.39
N PRO A 103 8.85 -1.81 18.77
CA PRO A 103 8.59 -0.53 18.09
C PRO A 103 8.87 -0.53 16.59
N GLY A 104 9.74 -1.41 16.12
CA GLY A 104 10.02 -1.61 14.70
C GLY A 104 8.78 -1.94 13.86
N PHE A 105 7.76 -2.58 14.45
CA PHE A 105 6.50 -2.87 13.76
C PHE A 105 5.74 -1.61 13.37
N ALA A 106 5.80 -0.55 14.20
CA ALA A 106 5.19 0.73 13.84
C ALA A 106 5.84 1.34 12.58
N TRP A 107 7.16 1.24 12.46
CA TRP A 107 7.88 1.71 11.28
C TRP A 107 7.59 0.87 10.03
N ILE A 108 7.47 -0.43 10.18
CA ILE A 108 7.04 -1.33 9.10
C ILE A 108 5.60 -1.00 8.68
N GLY A 109 4.67 -0.88 9.63
CA GLY A 109 3.29 -0.48 9.36
C GLY A 109 3.20 0.86 8.63
N ALA A 110 3.97 1.87 9.11
CA ALA A 110 4.06 3.17 8.45
C ALA A 110 4.63 3.07 7.02
N GLY A 111 5.62 2.21 6.79
CA GLY A 111 6.17 1.94 5.46
C GLY A 111 5.15 1.34 4.49
N ILE A 112 4.32 0.39 4.97
CA ILE A 112 3.20 -0.17 4.18
C ILE A 112 2.19 0.93 3.84
N ALA A 113 1.79 1.75 4.82
CA ALA A 113 0.86 2.86 4.60
C ALA A 113 1.41 3.89 3.59
N ALA A 114 2.69 4.24 3.71
CA ALA A 114 3.36 5.16 2.79
C ALA A 114 3.40 4.60 1.36
N TYR A 115 3.72 3.30 1.20
CA TYR A 115 3.65 2.66 -0.11
C TYR A 115 2.21 2.67 -0.67
N GLY A 116 1.20 2.40 0.16
CA GLY A 116 -0.22 2.49 -0.22
C GLY A 116 -0.60 3.89 -0.72
N ALA A 117 -0.11 4.96 -0.06
CA ALA A 117 -0.32 6.33 -0.50
C ALA A 117 0.38 6.63 -1.84
N ILE A 118 1.62 6.15 -2.04
CA ILE A 118 2.36 6.25 -3.31
C ILE A 118 1.61 5.51 -4.41
N TYR A 119 1.15 4.28 -4.12
CA TYR A 119 0.36 3.47 -5.03
C TYR A 119 -0.93 4.21 -5.45
N PHE A 120 -1.72 4.69 -4.51
CA PHE A 120 -2.94 5.44 -4.78
C PHE A 120 -2.67 6.67 -5.65
N GLY A 121 -1.68 7.49 -5.29
CA GLY A 121 -1.33 8.69 -6.04
C GLY A 121 -0.90 8.39 -7.47
N PHE A 122 -0.09 7.36 -7.67
CA PHE A 122 0.38 6.97 -9.00
C PHE A 122 -0.69 6.21 -9.79
N HIS A 123 -1.21 5.13 -9.23
CA HIS A 123 -2.11 4.20 -9.91
C HIS A 123 -3.51 4.82 -10.12
N ASP A 124 -4.17 5.21 -9.02
CA ASP A 124 -5.55 5.68 -9.09
C ASP A 124 -5.66 7.11 -9.60
N VAL A 125 -4.80 8.02 -9.10
CA VAL A 125 -4.88 9.43 -9.49
C VAL A 125 -4.25 9.64 -10.87
N ILE A 126 -2.96 9.33 -11.06
CA ILE A 126 -2.24 9.69 -12.30
C ILE A 126 -2.64 8.80 -13.47
N VAL A 127 -2.66 7.48 -13.31
CA VAL A 127 -2.90 6.55 -14.42
C VAL A 127 -4.39 6.40 -14.72
N HIS A 128 -5.20 6.07 -13.71
CA HIS A 128 -6.64 5.84 -13.86
C HIS A 128 -7.49 7.10 -13.80
N LYS A 129 -6.89 8.27 -13.49
CA LYS A 129 -7.58 9.57 -13.44
C LYS A 129 -8.84 9.55 -12.56
N ARG A 130 -8.81 8.81 -11.45
CA ARG A 130 -9.94 8.74 -10.50
C ARG A 130 -10.27 10.09 -9.86
N LEU A 131 -9.24 10.93 -9.70
CA LEU A 131 -9.41 12.31 -9.29
C LEU A 131 -9.05 13.24 -10.46
N PRO A 132 -9.81 14.33 -10.67
CA PRO A 132 -9.52 15.28 -11.74
C PRO A 132 -8.17 15.95 -11.50
N HIS A 133 -7.25 15.88 -12.46
CA HIS A 133 -5.94 16.53 -12.41
C HIS A 133 -5.45 16.92 -13.81
N ARG A 134 -4.46 17.86 -13.84
CA ARG A 134 -3.81 18.33 -15.09
C ARG A 134 -2.38 17.80 -15.24
N TYR A 135 -1.98 16.82 -14.43
CA TYR A 135 -0.63 16.27 -14.49
C TYR A 135 -0.39 15.53 -15.80
N VAL A 136 0.75 15.83 -16.44
CA VAL A 136 1.24 15.13 -17.64
C VAL A 136 2.62 14.58 -17.33
N ALA A 137 2.84 13.29 -17.57
CA ALA A 137 4.13 12.64 -17.38
C ALA A 137 5.18 13.23 -18.34
N ARG A 138 6.16 13.96 -17.83
CA ARG A 138 7.21 14.61 -18.62
C ARG A 138 8.55 13.87 -18.58
N SER A 139 8.94 13.35 -17.40
CA SER A 139 10.19 12.62 -17.23
C SER A 139 10.16 11.26 -17.97
N ARG A 140 11.33 10.78 -18.40
CA ARG A 140 11.46 9.45 -19.02
C ARG A 140 10.97 8.32 -18.12
N TYR A 141 11.22 8.45 -16.81
CA TYR A 141 10.76 7.49 -15.81
C TYR A 141 9.24 7.46 -15.74
N MET A 142 8.58 8.60 -15.52
CA MET A 142 7.12 8.68 -15.41
C MET A 142 6.43 8.24 -16.69
N LYS A 143 6.93 8.62 -17.86
CA LYS A 143 6.39 8.13 -19.14
C LYS A 143 6.46 6.61 -19.22
N ARG A 144 7.58 6.01 -18.82
CA ARG A 144 7.78 4.56 -18.87
C ARG A 144 6.80 3.81 -17.98
N ILE A 145 6.64 4.20 -16.70
CA ILE A 145 5.76 3.49 -15.78
C ILE A 145 4.27 3.71 -16.15
N VAL A 146 3.88 4.91 -16.56
CA VAL A 146 2.51 5.17 -17.06
C VAL A 146 2.20 4.33 -18.30
N GLN A 147 3.11 4.29 -19.27
CA GLN A 147 2.93 3.46 -20.47
C GLN A 147 2.87 1.97 -20.16
N ALA A 148 3.74 1.50 -19.26
CA ALA A 148 3.75 0.09 -18.86
C ALA A 148 2.42 -0.32 -18.22
N HIS A 149 1.84 0.51 -17.36
CA HIS A 149 0.55 0.24 -16.75
C HIS A 149 -0.61 0.30 -17.76
N ARG A 150 -0.59 1.25 -18.70
CA ARG A 150 -1.55 1.27 -19.81
C ARG A 150 -1.47 0.03 -20.70
N LEU A 151 -0.25 -0.46 -20.97
CA LEU A 151 -0.04 -1.71 -21.72
C LEU A 151 -0.52 -2.93 -20.92
N HIS A 152 -0.42 -2.89 -19.58
CA HIS A 152 -1.01 -3.92 -18.71
C HIS A 152 -2.54 -3.98 -18.92
N HIS A 153 -3.21 -2.85 -18.93
CA HIS A 153 -4.66 -2.73 -19.17
C HIS A 153 -5.10 -2.90 -20.63
N ALA A 154 -4.16 -3.06 -21.57
CA ALA A 154 -4.52 -3.38 -22.95
C ALA A 154 -5.13 -4.77 -23.11
N VAL A 155 -5.00 -5.62 -22.09
CA VAL A 155 -5.56 -6.99 -22.06
C VAL A 155 -6.66 -7.05 -21.00
N GLU A 156 -7.87 -7.42 -21.42
CA GLU A 156 -9.04 -7.52 -20.53
C GLU A 156 -9.15 -8.90 -19.86
N SER A 157 -8.40 -9.89 -20.34
CA SER A 157 -8.43 -11.24 -19.82
C SER A 157 -7.45 -11.44 -18.66
N LYS A 158 -7.72 -12.44 -17.83
CA LYS A 158 -6.85 -12.87 -16.73
C LYS A 158 -5.41 -13.16 -17.17
N HIS A 159 -5.24 -13.65 -18.39
CA HIS A 159 -3.97 -14.13 -18.94
C HIS A 159 -3.51 -13.28 -20.13
N GLY A 160 -2.21 -13.24 -20.37
CA GLY A 160 -1.62 -12.56 -21.52
C GLY A 160 -1.25 -11.10 -21.30
N THR A 161 -1.56 -10.54 -20.14
CA THR A 161 -1.13 -9.20 -19.78
C THR A 161 0.37 -9.14 -19.40
N VAL A 162 0.92 -7.94 -19.39
CA VAL A 162 2.34 -7.65 -19.16
C VAL A 162 2.51 -6.60 -18.06
N SER A 163 3.71 -6.53 -17.45
CA SER A 163 4.06 -5.46 -16.49
C SER A 163 3.17 -5.41 -15.23
N PHE A 164 3.58 -6.11 -14.20
CA PHE A 164 2.83 -6.21 -12.94
C PHE A 164 3.34 -5.28 -11.82
N GLY A 165 4.49 -4.61 -12.01
CA GLY A 165 5.04 -3.64 -11.07
C GLY A 165 4.46 -2.24 -11.26
N PHE A 166 4.60 -1.39 -10.23
CA PHE A 166 4.11 -0.01 -10.24
C PHE A 166 5.23 1.02 -10.33
N LEU A 167 6.26 0.89 -9.50
CA LEU A 167 7.39 1.82 -9.48
C LEU A 167 8.52 1.37 -10.40
N TRP A 168 8.54 0.11 -10.77
CA TRP A 168 9.50 -0.44 -11.72
C TRP A 168 8.77 -1.11 -12.88
N ALA A 169 9.16 -0.77 -14.10
CA ALA A 169 8.58 -1.36 -15.31
C ALA A 169 9.63 -1.54 -16.41
N PRO A 170 9.49 -2.60 -17.24
CA PRO A 170 10.27 -2.76 -18.47
C PRO A 170 10.04 -1.62 -19.47
N ARG A 171 10.85 -1.56 -20.53
CA ARG A 171 10.65 -0.59 -21.62
C ARG A 171 9.39 -0.93 -22.42
N ALA A 172 8.67 0.10 -22.84
CA ALA A 172 7.40 -0.06 -23.56
C ALA A 172 7.53 -0.90 -24.83
N GLU A 173 8.65 -0.79 -25.56
CA GLU A 173 8.90 -1.57 -26.77
C GLU A 173 8.97 -3.06 -26.49
N LEU A 174 9.58 -3.45 -25.37
CA LEU A 174 9.62 -4.86 -24.93
C LEU A 174 8.22 -5.38 -24.61
N LEU A 175 7.45 -4.58 -23.85
CA LEU A 175 6.09 -4.92 -23.45
C LEU A 175 5.16 -5.06 -24.66
N LYS A 176 5.27 -4.16 -25.66
CA LYS A 176 4.52 -4.25 -26.92
C LYS A 176 4.85 -5.52 -27.69
N ARG A 177 6.13 -5.92 -27.73
CA ARG A 177 6.53 -7.20 -28.36
C ARG A 177 5.94 -8.40 -27.63
N GLN A 178 5.95 -8.39 -26.29
CA GLN A 178 5.36 -9.44 -25.48
C GLN A 178 3.85 -9.57 -25.73
N LEU A 179 3.13 -8.43 -25.81
CA LEU A 179 1.69 -8.41 -26.12
C LEU A 179 1.39 -8.97 -27.51
N LYS A 180 2.16 -8.62 -28.55
CA LYS A 180 1.96 -9.16 -29.91
C LYS A 180 2.12 -10.67 -29.98
N ASN A 181 2.99 -11.25 -29.14
CA ASN A 181 3.30 -12.68 -29.13
C ASN A 181 2.52 -13.44 -28.05
N GLY A 182 1.73 -12.73 -27.23
CA GLY A 182 0.99 -13.31 -26.12
C GLY A 182 -0.40 -13.82 -26.51
N PRO A 183 -0.99 -14.72 -25.69
CA PRO A 183 -2.32 -15.29 -25.96
C PRO A 183 -3.49 -14.35 -25.56
N GLY A 184 -3.20 -13.14 -25.08
CA GLY A 184 -4.23 -12.22 -24.58
C GLY A 184 -5.04 -11.55 -25.69
N LEU A 185 -6.34 -11.34 -25.45
CA LEU A 185 -7.18 -10.49 -26.29
C LEU A 185 -6.80 -9.03 -26.06
N ILE A 186 -6.23 -8.38 -27.06
CA ILE A 186 -5.80 -6.98 -27.01
C ILE A 186 -6.98 -6.09 -27.40
N ARG A 187 -7.24 -5.00 -26.67
CA ARG A 187 -8.17 -3.94 -27.10
C ARG A 187 -7.66 -3.32 -28.41
N VAL A 188 -8.52 -3.27 -29.40
CA VAL A 188 -8.16 -2.80 -30.76
C VAL A 188 -7.90 -1.29 -30.83
N ASN A 189 -8.22 -0.49 -29.80
CA ASN A 189 -8.10 0.96 -29.81
C ASN A 189 -6.87 1.48 -29.04
N MET A 190 -5.65 1.09 -29.45
CA MET A 190 -4.41 1.66 -28.90
C MET A 190 -3.86 2.86 -29.67
N ASP A 191 -4.53 3.34 -30.72
CA ASP A 191 -3.96 4.33 -31.66
C ASP A 191 -4.64 5.72 -31.59
N SER A 192 -5.37 6.05 -30.54
CA SER A 192 -5.88 7.42 -30.36
C SER A 192 -5.43 7.97 -29.02
N ASP A 193 -4.33 8.69 -29.04
CA ASP A 193 -3.89 9.91 -28.30
C ASP A 193 -2.39 9.95 -28.09
#